data_5569c3dc593799afe1baadd9a6e860a1
#
_entry.id   5569c3dc593799afe1baadd9a6e860a1
#
_cell.length_a   1.000
_cell.length_b   1.000
_cell.length_c   1.000
_cell.angle_alpha   90.00
_cell.angle_beta   90.00
_cell.angle_gamma   90.00
#
_symmetry.space_group_name_H-M   'P 1'
#
loop_
_entity.id
_entity.type
_entity.pdbx_description
1 polymer ?
#
loop_
_entity_poly.entity_id
_entity_poly.type
_entity_poly.pdbx_seq_one_letter_code
_entity_poly.pdbx_strand_id
1 'polypeptide(L)'
;ASSISGIGYTHLPVLYMRGGLDNQPLQAGQRRFGCDLDQFQTLYTSLSEKMAGLPQDYVLGVAPHSLRAVSKDGLLLASTLNQQTPVHIHIAEQQNEVNDVVQALGARPIRWLLDNVEVNDRWCLVHATHADQKELIDFAKSGADAGLCPITEANLGDGIFNASQFIEHGGRFGIGSDSNVKIGLSEELRLL
;
A
#
# COMPACT_ATOMS: atom_id res chain seq x y z
N ALA A 1 4.45 -22.06 4.90
CA ALA A 1 3.93 -22.24 3.53
C ALA A 1 5.00 -21.93 2.49
N SER A 2 5.52 -20.70 2.42
CA SER A 2 6.51 -20.31 1.40
C SER A 2 7.78 -21.16 1.42
N SER A 3 8.35 -21.49 2.59
CA SER A 3 9.51 -22.39 2.69
C SER A 3 9.28 -23.80 2.16
N ILE A 4 8.04 -24.27 2.16
CA ILE A 4 7.66 -25.58 1.61
C ILE A 4 7.45 -25.49 0.09
N SER A 5 6.90 -24.38 -0.39
CA SER A 5 6.64 -24.16 -1.83
C SER A 5 7.86 -23.69 -2.60
N GLY A 6 8.91 -23.20 -1.93
CA GLY A 6 10.09 -22.61 -2.56
C GLY A 6 9.86 -21.24 -3.19
N ILE A 7 8.76 -20.56 -2.81
CA ILE A 7 8.43 -19.21 -3.31
C ILE A 7 9.09 -18.16 -2.41
N GLY A 8 9.72 -17.16 -3.00
CA GLY A 8 10.19 -15.97 -2.29
C GLY A 8 9.03 -15.27 -1.57
N TYR A 9 9.32 -14.59 -0.47
CA TYR A 9 8.29 -14.04 0.41
C TYR A 9 8.65 -12.67 0.95
N THR A 10 7.82 -11.68 0.69
CA THR A 10 7.88 -10.39 1.35
C THR A 10 6.81 -10.31 2.42
N HIS A 11 7.22 -10.22 3.68
CA HIS A 11 6.29 -10.05 4.82
C HIS A 11 6.07 -8.58 5.09
N LEU A 12 4.81 -8.16 5.11
CA LEU A 12 4.42 -6.76 5.27
C LEU A 12 3.49 -6.62 6.49
N PRO A 13 4.03 -6.46 7.72
CA PRO A 13 3.18 -6.13 8.87
C PRO A 13 2.46 -4.81 8.61
N VAL A 14 1.16 -4.78 8.93
CA VAL A 14 0.29 -3.64 8.67
C VAL A 14 0.19 -2.75 9.89
N LEU A 15 0.48 -1.46 9.71
CA LEU A 15 0.16 -0.43 10.71
C LEU A 15 -1.26 0.08 10.47
N TYR A 16 -2.14 -0.08 11.46
CA TYR A 16 -3.54 0.34 11.41
C TYR A 16 -3.93 1.02 12.72
N MET A 17 -3.94 2.35 12.76
CA MET A 17 -4.02 3.11 14.01
C MET A 17 -5.42 3.62 14.34
N ARG A 18 -6.22 3.94 13.31
CA ARG A 18 -7.50 4.66 13.47
C ARG A 18 -8.56 4.21 12.47
N GLY A 19 -9.82 4.45 12.79
CA GLY A 19 -10.96 4.00 12.00
C GLY A 19 -11.27 4.84 10.76
N GLY A 20 -10.62 6.01 10.64
CA GLY A 20 -10.81 6.95 9.53
C GLY A 20 -10.01 8.22 9.75
N LEU A 21 -10.15 9.17 8.83
CA LEU A 21 -9.56 10.51 8.95
C LEU A 21 -10.08 11.22 10.21
N ASP A 22 -9.41 12.31 10.62
CA ASP A 22 -9.72 13.07 11.84
C ASP A 22 -9.63 12.25 13.14
N ASN A 23 -8.73 11.26 13.18
CA ASN A 23 -8.49 10.39 14.34
C ASN A 23 -9.74 9.62 14.81
N GLN A 24 -10.63 9.28 13.89
CA GLN A 24 -11.80 8.46 14.18
C GLN A 24 -11.41 7.17 14.93
N PRO A 25 -12.11 6.80 16.01
CA PRO A 25 -11.80 5.58 16.74
C PRO A 25 -12.04 4.34 15.89
N LEU A 26 -11.29 3.28 16.16
CA LEU A 26 -11.48 1.98 15.51
C LEU A 26 -12.89 1.43 15.78
N GLN A 27 -13.62 1.11 14.73
CA GLN A 27 -14.90 0.42 14.80
C GLN A 27 -14.72 -1.05 15.19
N ALA A 28 -15.81 -1.72 15.61
CA ALA A 28 -15.77 -3.10 16.11
C ALA A 28 -15.02 -4.07 15.17
N GLY A 29 -15.30 -4.00 13.86
CA GLY A 29 -14.64 -4.85 12.85
C GLY A 29 -13.17 -4.52 12.61
N GLN A 30 -12.72 -3.30 12.92
CA GLN A 30 -11.36 -2.82 12.72
C GLN A 30 -10.44 -3.11 13.91
N ARG A 31 -10.99 -3.25 15.14
CA ARG A 31 -10.22 -3.39 16.37
C ARG A 31 -9.21 -4.52 16.34
N ARG A 32 -9.53 -5.64 15.68
CA ARG A 32 -8.64 -6.80 15.57
C ARG A 32 -7.37 -6.51 14.76
N PHE A 33 -7.36 -5.47 13.96
CA PHE A 33 -6.22 -5.04 13.14
C PHE A 33 -5.48 -3.86 13.75
N GLY A 34 -6.09 -3.22 14.76
CA GLY A 34 -5.58 -2.00 15.35
C GLY A 34 -4.30 -2.23 16.14
N CYS A 35 -3.34 -1.34 15.93
CA CYS A 35 -2.13 -1.23 16.75
C CYS A 35 -1.70 0.23 16.82
N ASP A 36 -1.11 0.61 17.93
CA ASP A 36 -0.40 1.88 18.08
C ASP A 36 1.06 1.76 17.58
N LEU A 37 1.80 2.87 17.65
CA LEU A 37 3.18 2.92 17.15
C LEU A 37 4.13 2.01 17.94
N ASP A 38 3.99 1.97 19.27
CA ASP A 38 4.86 1.17 20.14
C ASP A 38 4.62 -0.32 19.92
N GLN A 39 3.35 -0.72 19.78
CA GLN A 39 2.96 -2.08 19.44
C GLN A 39 3.50 -2.48 18.08
N PHE A 40 3.40 -1.59 17.10
CA PHE A 40 3.91 -1.84 15.75
C PHE A 40 5.42 -1.99 15.72
N GLN A 41 6.17 -1.12 16.39
CA GLN A 41 7.63 -1.24 16.51
C GLN A 41 8.05 -2.55 17.20
N THR A 42 7.36 -2.93 18.27
CA THR A 42 7.61 -4.20 18.98
C THR A 42 7.37 -5.39 18.05
N LEU A 43 6.26 -5.38 17.29
CA LEU A 43 5.93 -6.40 16.30
C LEU A 43 7.01 -6.47 15.22
N TYR A 44 7.40 -5.34 14.64
CA TYR A 44 8.41 -5.26 13.59
C TYR A 44 9.76 -5.81 14.06
N THR A 45 10.23 -5.42 15.26
CA THR A 45 11.47 -5.92 15.87
C THR A 45 11.43 -7.44 16.05
N SER A 46 10.34 -7.97 16.62
CA SER A 46 10.16 -9.41 16.79
C SER A 46 10.16 -10.19 15.47
N LEU A 47 9.55 -9.61 14.43
CA LEU A 47 9.54 -10.20 13.08
C LEU A 47 10.95 -10.16 12.46
N SER A 48 11.67 -9.04 12.60
CA SER A 48 13.03 -8.90 12.10
C SER A 48 13.98 -9.97 12.67
N GLU A 49 13.91 -10.18 13.99
CA GLU A 49 14.69 -11.23 14.66
C GLU A 49 14.34 -12.64 14.14
N LYS A 50 13.07 -12.94 13.95
CA LYS A 50 12.62 -14.24 13.45
C LYS A 50 12.98 -14.48 11.98
N MET A 51 13.03 -13.42 11.20
CA MET A 51 13.33 -13.51 9.77
C MET A 51 14.84 -13.50 9.47
N ALA A 52 15.69 -13.06 10.40
CA ALA A 52 17.14 -12.99 10.23
C ALA A 52 17.81 -14.32 9.87
N GLY A 53 17.19 -15.46 10.21
CA GLY A 53 17.68 -16.81 9.89
C GLY A 53 17.05 -17.45 8.66
N LEU A 54 16.19 -16.73 7.93
CA LEU A 54 15.52 -17.25 6.76
C LEU A 54 16.32 -17.01 5.47
N PRO A 55 16.01 -17.71 4.36
CA PRO A 55 16.65 -17.48 3.06
C PRO A 55 16.61 -16.01 2.62
N GLN A 56 17.57 -15.59 1.79
CA GLN A 56 17.72 -14.18 1.36
C GLN A 56 16.54 -13.64 0.54
N ASP A 57 15.73 -14.52 -0.04
CA ASP A 57 14.50 -14.16 -0.77
C ASP A 57 13.28 -13.96 0.14
N TYR A 58 13.50 -13.97 1.47
CA TYR A 58 12.51 -13.59 2.49
C TYR A 58 12.82 -12.19 2.99
N VAL A 59 11.97 -11.26 2.65
CA VAL A 59 12.14 -9.83 2.94
C VAL A 59 11.09 -9.37 3.95
N LEU A 60 11.49 -8.56 4.93
CA LEU A 60 10.59 -7.87 5.85
C LEU A 60 10.44 -6.42 5.41
N GLY A 61 9.27 -6.06 4.89
CA GLY A 61 8.91 -4.68 4.63
C GLY A 61 7.92 -4.16 5.66
N VAL A 62 7.17 -3.12 5.29
CA VAL A 62 6.11 -2.53 6.12
C VAL A 62 4.92 -2.14 5.24
N ALA A 63 3.71 -2.13 5.83
CA ALA A 63 2.51 -1.64 5.17
C ALA A 63 1.75 -0.68 6.10
N PRO A 64 2.05 0.64 6.11
CA PRO A 64 1.08 1.61 6.59
C PRO A 64 -0.18 1.49 5.75
N HIS A 65 -1.32 1.11 6.38
CA HIS A 65 -2.50 0.65 5.66
C HIS A 65 -2.98 1.65 4.59
N SER A 66 -3.25 2.89 5.00
CA SER A 66 -3.73 3.96 4.11
C SER A 66 -3.67 5.31 4.84
N LEU A 67 -3.83 6.42 4.12
CA LEU A 67 -3.91 7.76 4.74
C LEU A 67 -5.09 7.89 5.71
N ARG A 68 -6.14 7.10 5.54
CA ARG A 68 -7.30 7.05 6.44
C ARG A 68 -6.96 6.40 7.77
N ALA A 69 -6.15 5.35 7.76
CA ALA A 69 -5.91 4.49 8.91
C ALA A 69 -4.62 4.82 9.68
N VAL A 70 -3.72 5.59 9.10
CA VAL A 70 -2.42 5.91 9.68
C VAL A 70 -2.24 7.42 9.77
N SER A 71 -1.69 7.91 10.88
CA SER A 71 -1.31 9.32 11.03
C SER A 71 -0.06 9.63 10.20
N LYS A 72 0.21 10.94 9.94
CA LYS A 72 1.45 11.35 9.27
C LYS A 72 2.69 10.84 10.02
N ASP A 73 2.72 10.98 11.34
CA ASP A 73 3.84 10.51 12.16
C ASP A 73 4.01 8.98 12.07
N GLY A 74 2.89 8.25 12.06
CA GLY A 74 2.90 6.80 11.89
C GLY A 74 3.42 6.37 10.51
N LEU A 75 3.04 7.09 9.47
CA LEU A 75 3.52 6.87 8.12
C LEU A 75 5.03 7.10 8.01
N LEU A 76 5.51 8.22 8.56
CA LEU A 76 6.94 8.54 8.60
C LEU A 76 7.72 7.51 9.41
N LEU A 77 7.24 7.16 10.61
CA LEU A 77 7.87 6.11 11.42
C LEU A 77 7.98 4.79 10.65
N ALA A 78 6.85 4.28 10.14
CA ALA A 78 6.82 3.00 9.43
C ALA A 78 7.79 2.99 8.23
N SER A 79 7.80 4.05 7.42
CA SER A 79 8.65 4.15 6.23
C SER A 79 10.16 4.25 6.54
N THR A 80 10.51 4.62 7.78
CA THR A 80 11.91 4.79 8.23
C THR A 80 12.46 3.65 9.07
N LEU A 81 11.63 2.67 9.49
CA LEU A 81 12.08 1.52 10.28
C LEU A 81 13.20 0.72 9.60
N ASN A 82 13.14 0.60 8.30
CA ASN A 82 14.23 0.07 7.48
C ASN A 82 14.21 0.73 6.09
N GLN A 83 15.23 1.48 5.79
CA GLN A 83 15.32 2.25 4.54
C GLN A 83 15.69 1.41 3.30
N GLN A 84 15.87 0.11 3.44
CA GLN A 84 16.24 -0.80 2.35
C GLN A 84 15.11 -1.78 1.97
N THR A 85 13.97 -1.71 2.66
CA THR A 85 12.88 -2.68 2.50
C THR A 85 11.61 -2.07 1.93
N PRO A 86 10.73 -2.87 1.31
CA PRO A 86 9.52 -2.38 0.68
C PRO A 86 8.54 -1.69 1.65
N VAL A 87 7.87 -0.66 1.15
CA VAL A 87 6.77 0.03 1.82
C VAL A 87 5.54 -0.02 0.94
N HIS A 88 4.46 -0.64 1.42
CA HIS A 88 3.18 -0.71 0.70
C HIS A 88 2.13 0.17 1.36
N ILE A 89 1.29 0.81 0.58
CA ILE A 89 0.17 1.62 1.05
C ILE A 89 -1.01 1.53 0.08
N HIS A 90 -2.23 1.29 0.58
CA HIS A 90 -3.45 1.47 -0.22
C HIS A 90 -3.72 2.95 -0.39
N ILE A 91 -3.97 3.38 -1.62
CA ILE A 91 -4.15 4.80 -1.90
C ILE A 91 -5.03 5.03 -3.13
N ALA A 92 -5.94 5.99 -3.01
CA ALA A 92 -6.84 6.39 -4.09
C ALA A 92 -7.60 5.21 -4.73
N GLU A 93 -7.96 4.20 -3.93
CA GLU A 93 -8.70 3.02 -4.37
C GLU A 93 -10.12 3.38 -4.80
N GLN A 94 -10.83 4.12 -3.95
CA GLN A 94 -12.23 4.48 -4.15
C GLN A 94 -12.41 6.00 -4.24
N GLN A 95 -13.39 6.44 -5.04
CA GLN A 95 -13.68 7.87 -5.19
C GLN A 95 -14.05 8.53 -3.85
N ASN A 96 -14.75 7.81 -2.97
CA ASN A 96 -15.09 8.33 -1.63
C ASN A 96 -13.83 8.59 -0.80
N GLU A 97 -12.84 7.70 -0.86
CA GLU A 97 -11.55 7.92 -0.20
C GLU A 97 -10.88 9.20 -0.70
N VAL A 98 -10.86 9.40 -2.03
CA VAL A 98 -10.28 10.62 -2.61
C VAL A 98 -10.96 11.87 -2.08
N ASN A 99 -12.30 11.87 -2.04
CA ASN A 99 -13.08 13.00 -1.55
C ASN A 99 -12.82 13.28 -0.07
N ASP A 100 -12.79 12.23 0.76
CA ASP A 100 -12.54 12.33 2.20
C ASP A 100 -11.13 12.87 2.49
N VAL A 101 -10.13 12.38 1.75
CA VAL A 101 -8.74 12.86 1.90
C VAL A 101 -8.61 14.31 1.46
N VAL A 102 -9.22 14.70 0.35
CA VAL A 102 -9.25 16.11 -0.09
C VAL A 102 -9.88 17.00 0.97
N GLN A 103 -11.00 16.57 1.54
CA GLN A 103 -11.70 17.33 2.58
C GLN A 103 -10.85 17.48 3.85
N ALA A 104 -10.21 16.40 4.31
CA ALA A 104 -9.49 16.37 5.58
C ALA A 104 -8.05 16.91 5.48
N LEU A 105 -7.37 16.66 4.37
CA LEU A 105 -5.93 16.94 4.21
C LEU A 105 -5.63 18.03 3.17
N GLY A 106 -6.63 18.54 2.45
CA GLY A 106 -6.50 19.63 1.49
C GLY A 106 -5.83 19.28 0.15
N ALA A 107 -5.54 18.01 -0.09
CA ALA A 107 -4.95 17.53 -1.34
C ALA A 107 -5.46 16.12 -1.69
N ARG A 108 -5.38 15.74 -2.95
CA ARG A 108 -5.68 14.39 -3.40
C ARG A 108 -4.68 13.39 -2.78
N PRO A 109 -5.06 12.10 -2.59
CA PRO A 109 -4.26 11.15 -1.82
C PRO A 109 -2.81 11.01 -2.30
N ILE A 110 -2.61 10.74 -3.59
CA ILE A 110 -1.26 10.55 -4.14
C ILE A 110 -0.46 11.85 -4.09
N ARG A 111 -1.09 12.98 -4.41
CA ARG A 111 -0.45 14.29 -4.30
C ARG A 111 0.00 14.57 -2.88
N TRP A 112 -0.88 14.34 -1.90
CA TRP A 112 -0.55 14.52 -0.50
C TRP A 112 0.63 13.64 -0.07
N LEU A 113 0.62 12.37 -0.47
CA LEU A 113 1.71 11.43 -0.15
C LEU A 113 3.05 11.93 -0.71
N LEU A 114 3.10 12.27 -2.00
CA LEU A 114 4.31 12.75 -2.67
C LEU A 114 4.83 14.07 -2.09
N ASP A 115 3.96 14.94 -1.59
CA ASP A 115 4.35 16.24 -1.00
C ASP A 115 4.83 16.11 0.45
N ASN A 116 4.47 15.05 1.16
CA ASN A 116 4.72 14.92 2.60
C ASN A 116 5.69 13.81 2.99
N VAL A 117 5.98 12.90 2.07
CA VAL A 117 6.83 11.72 2.30
C VAL A 117 7.79 11.55 1.12
N GLU A 118 9.01 11.11 1.39
CA GLU A 118 9.96 10.73 0.36
C GLU A 118 9.54 9.38 -0.25
N VAL A 119 8.75 9.45 -1.31
CA VAL A 119 8.32 8.26 -2.10
C VAL A 119 9.38 7.98 -3.15
N ASN A 120 9.85 6.73 -3.21
CA ASN A 120 10.91 6.29 -4.12
C ASN A 120 10.63 4.83 -4.59
N ASP A 121 11.62 4.19 -5.18
CA ASP A 121 11.57 2.82 -5.74
C ASP A 121 11.31 1.69 -4.73
N ARG A 122 11.30 1.98 -3.43
CA ARG A 122 10.89 1.04 -2.39
C ARG A 122 9.38 0.99 -2.18
N TRP A 123 8.65 1.98 -2.67
CA TRP A 123 7.22 2.11 -2.44
C TRP A 123 6.40 1.34 -3.46
N CYS A 124 5.32 0.75 -2.97
CA CYS A 124 4.25 0.21 -3.77
C CYS A 124 2.94 0.90 -3.38
N LEU A 125 2.38 1.66 -4.29
CA LEU A 125 1.10 2.31 -4.16
C LEU A 125 0.03 1.36 -4.67
N VAL A 126 -0.74 0.77 -3.74
CA VAL A 126 -1.73 -0.27 -4.06
C VAL A 126 -3.00 0.39 -4.56
N HIS A 127 -3.56 -0.16 -5.62
CA HIS A 127 -4.68 0.31 -6.44
C HIS A 127 -4.37 1.56 -7.24
N ALA A 128 -4.26 2.73 -6.59
CA ALA A 128 -4.08 4.03 -7.24
C ALA A 128 -5.14 4.31 -8.35
N THR A 129 -6.28 3.64 -8.30
CA THR A 129 -7.35 3.58 -9.32
C THR A 129 -7.81 4.96 -9.76
N HIS A 130 -7.95 5.87 -8.79
CA HIS A 130 -8.42 7.24 -9.03
C HIS A 130 -7.29 8.28 -9.09
N ALA A 131 -6.07 7.88 -9.48
CA ALA A 131 -5.00 8.84 -9.77
C ALA A 131 -5.43 9.76 -10.93
N ASP A 132 -5.32 11.08 -10.76
CA ASP A 132 -5.50 12.00 -11.88
C ASP A 132 -4.24 12.03 -12.76
N GLN A 133 -4.33 12.68 -13.92
CA GLN A 133 -3.24 12.71 -14.89
C GLN A 133 -1.92 13.24 -14.31
N LYS A 134 -1.99 14.28 -13.49
CA LYS A 134 -0.80 14.88 -12.88
C LYS A 134 -0.22 13.96 -11.79
N GLU A 135 -1.08 13.41 -10.93
CA GLU A 135 -0.67 12.41 -9.93
C GLU A 135 0.00 11.21 -10.59
N LEU A 136 -0.54 10.70 -11.69
CA LEU A 136 -0.03 9.56 -12.43
C LEU A 136 1.39 9.80 -12.97
N ILE A 137 1.62 10.98 -13.56
CA ILE A 137 2.93 11.39 -14.07
C ILE A 137 3.95 11.53 -12.93
N ASP A 138 3.57 12.20 -11.84
CA ASP A 138 4.47 12.44 -10.71
C ASP A 138 4.75 11.12 -9.96
N PHE A 139 3.74 10.23 -9.87
CA PHE A 139 3.88 8.89 -9.32
C PHE A 139 4.86 8.04 -10.16
N ALA A 140 4.71 7.99 -11.48
CA ALA A 140 5.64 7.28 -12.35
C ALA A 140 7.09 7.78 -12.18
N LYS A 141 7.28 9.10 -12.07
CA LYS A 141 8.59 9.73 -11.88
C LYS A 141 9.20 9.49 -10.50
N SER A 142 8.41 9.18 -9.49
CA SER A 142 8.92 8.86 -8.14
C SER A 142 9.72 7.56 -8.09
N GLY A 143 9.54 6.70 -9.10
CA GLY A 143 10.14 5.37 -9.15
C GLY A 143 9.37 4.31 -8.38
N ALA A 144 8.31 4.67 -7.67
CA ALA A 144 7.45 3.73 -6.96
C ALA A 144 6.67 2.83 -7.93
N ASP A 145 6.35 1.62 -7.47
CA ASP A 145 5.58 0.64 -8.24
C ASP A 145 4.07 0.80 -7.98
N ALA A 146 3.24 0.58 -8.98
CA ALA A 146 1.80 0.43 -8.79
C ALA A 146 1.47 -1.03 -8.46
N GLY A 147 0.77 -1.26 -7.35
CA GLY A 147 0.27 -2.58 -6.97
C GLY A 147 -1.18 -2.75 -7.42
N LEU A 148 -1.41 -3.33 -8.58
CA LEU A 148 -2.74 -3.40 -9.19
C LEU A 148 -3.43 -4.71 -8.83
N CYS A 149 -4.73 -4.61 -8.55
CA CYS A 149 -5.58 -5.74 -8.18
C CYS A 149 -6.86 -5.75 -9.03
N PRO A 150 -6.74 -5.92 -10.37
CA PRO A 150 -7.83 -5.68 -11.32
C PRO A 150 -9.11 -6.47 -11.02
N ILE A 151 -9.01 -7.71 -10.55
CA ILE A 151 -10.18 -8.52 -10.19
C ILE A 151 -10.89 -7.93 -8.96
N THR A 152 -10.15 -7.49 -7.95
CA THR A 152 -10.74 -6.85 -6.76
C THR A 152 -11.39 -5.53 -7.13
N GLU A 153 -10.70 -4.67 -7.86
CA GLU A 153 -11.17 -3.36 -8.31
C GLU A 153 -12.45 -3.50 -9.16
N ALA A 154 -12.49 -4.50 -10.05
CA ALA A 154 -13.69 -4.80 -10.83
C ALA A 154 -14.85 -5.35 -9.96
N ASN A 155 -14.54 -6.23 -9.00
CA ASN A 155 -15.54 -6.82 -8.11
C ASN A 155 -16.18 -5.78 -7.17
N LEU A 156 -15.40 -4.82 -6.72
CA LEU A 156 -15.87 -3.71 -5.87
C LEU A 156 -16.49 -2.57 -6.69
N GLY A 157 -16.23 -2.51 -7.99
CA GLY A 157 -16.67 -1.41 -8.85
C GLY A 157 -15.89 -0.13 -8.63
N ASP A 158 -14.63 -0.25 -8.21
CA ASP A 158 -13.76 0.89 -7.87
C ASP A 158 -13.37 1.72 -9.10
N GLY A 159 -13.21 1.07 -10.24
CA GLY A 159 -12.80 1.71 -11.49
C GLY A 159 -11.65 0.98 -12.18
N ILE A 160 -10.98 1.68 -13.09
CA ILE A 160 -9.88 1.14 -13.87
C ILE A 160 -8.67 2.09 -13.74
N PHE A 161 -7.54 1.56 -13.29
CA PHE A 161 -6.27 2.29 -13.27
C PHE A 161 -5.79 2.59 -14.69
N ASN A 162 -5.31 3.80 -14.96
CA ASN A 162 -4.81 4.17 -16.29
C ASN A 162 -3.38 3.65 -16.50
N ALA A 163 -3.25 2.32 -16.66
CA ALA A 163 -1.98 1.63 -16.80
C ALA A 163 -1.19 2.10 -18.04
N SER A 164 -1.87 2.37 -19.17
CA SER A 164 -1.17 2.79 -20.38
C SER A 164 -0.45 4.13 -20.21
N GLN A 165 -1.12 5.12 -19.64
CA GLN A 165 -0.49 6.41 -19.37
C GLN A 165 0.63 6.30 -18.32
N PHE A 166 0.45 5.45 -17.29
CA PHE A 166 1.47 5.23 -16.28
C PHE A 166 2.76 4.65 -16.87
N ILE A 167 2.63 3.63 -17.74
CA ILE A 167 3.76 2.98 -18.42
C ILE A 167 4.44 3.94 -19.41
N GLU A 168 3.67 4.75 -20.16
CA GLU A 168 4.21 5.78 -21.06
C GLU A 168 5.14 6.77 -20.37
N HIS A 169 4.93 7.01 -19.06
CA HIS A 169 5.77 7.88 -18.24
C HIS A 169 6.85 7.13 -17.45
N GLY A 170 7.11 5.86 -17.78
CA GLY A 170 8.14 5.04 -17.15
C GLY A 170 7.72 4.36 -15.86
N GLY A 171 6.43 4.35 -15.54
CA GLY A 171 5.88 3.66 -14.38
C GLY A 171 6.01 2.15 -14.49
N ARG A 172 6.20 1.49 -13.35
CA ARG A 172 6.27 0.03 -13.22
C ARG A 172 5.13 -0.46 -12.36
N PHE A 173 4.65 -1.66 -12.59
CA PHE A 173 3.58 -2.24 -11.79
C PHE A 173 3.80 -3.72 -11.49
N GLY A 174 3.18 -4.16 -10.40
CA GLY A 174 2.97 -5.55 -10.07
C GLY A 174 1.48 -5.83 -9.94
N ILE A 175 1.08 -7.08 -9.98
CA ILE A 175 -0.30 -7.49 -9.80
C ILE A 175 -0.46 -8.43 -8.63
N GLY A 176 -1.59 -8.34 -7.94
CA GLY A 176 -1.95 -9.17 -6.81
C GLY A 176 -3.43 -9.55 -6.81
N SER A 177 -3.77 -10.63 -6.11
CA SER A 177 -5.14 -11.12 -5.99
C SER A 177 -5.95 -10.43 -4.87
N ASP A 178 -5.27 -9.64 -4.02
CA ASP A 178 -5.84 -8.87 -2.91
C ASP A 178 -6.94 -9.60 -2.14
N SER A 179 -8.22 -9.37 -2.43
CA SER A 179 -9.37 -9.98 -1.75
C SER A 179 -9.53 -11.49 -2.00
N ASN A 180 -8.73 -12.08 -2.89
CA ASN A 180 -8.79 -13.50 -3.26
C ASN A 180 -10.17 -13.98 -3.75
N VAL A 181 -10.98 -13.10 -4.31
CA VAL A 181 -12.26 -13.46 -4.96
C VAL A 181 -12.01 -14.46 -6.08
N LYS A 182 -10.93 -14.23 -6.83
CA LYS A 182 -10.38 -15.19 -7.80
C LYS A 182 -8.87 -15.09 -7.78
N ILE A 183 -8.19 -16.23 -7.69
CA ILE A 183 -6.72 -16.29 -7.69
C ILE A 183 -6.26 -16.81 -9.05
N GLY A 184 -5.80 -15.91 -9.91
CA GLY A 184 -5.35 -16.28 -11.24
C GLY A 184 -4.59 -15.15 -11.92
N LEU A 185 -3.27 -15.29 -12.03
CA LEU A 185 -2.37 -14.28 -12.62
C LEU A 185 -2.80 -13.88 -14.04
N SER A 186 -3.17 -14.85 -14.87
CA SER A 186 -3.63 -14.60 -16.23
C SER A 186 -4.95 -13.82 -16.30
N GLU A 187 -5.79 -13.98 -15.30
CA GLU A 187 -7.07 -13.25 -15.21
C GLU A 187 -6.86 -11.81 -14.79
N GLU A 188 -5.96 -11.56 -13.82
CA GLU A 188 -5.57 -10.22 -13.43
C GLU A 188 -5.00 -9.45 -14.63
N LEU A 189 -4.03 -10.04 -15.34
CA LEU A 189 -3.42 -9.43 -16.53
C LEU A 189 -4.40 -9.16 -17.67
N ARG A 190 -5.44 -9.96 -17.79
CA ARG A 190 -6.44 -9.78 -18.85
C ARG A 190 -7.38 -8.60 -18.61
N LEU A 191 -7.50 -8.15 -17.37
CA LEU A 191 -8.35 -7.01 -16.98
C LEU A 191 -7.61 -5.67 -17.01
N LEU A 192 -6.29 -5.68 -17.16
CA LEU A 192 -5.48 -4.49 -17.40
C LEU A 192 -5.63 -4.02 -18.85
#